data_c2a0827fbe64b8c34f5eeb8c2ef939b7
#
_entry.id   c2a0827fbe64b8c34f5eeb8c2ef939b7
#
_cell.length_a   1.000
_cell.length_b   1.000
_cell.length_c   1.000
_cell.angle_alpha   90.00
_cell.angle_beta   90.00
_cell.angle_gamma   90.00
#
_symmetry.space_group_name_H-M   'P 1'
#
loop_
_entity.id
_entity.type
_entity.pdbx_description
1 polymer ?
#
loop_
_entity_poly.entity_id
_entity_poly.type
_entity_poly.pdbx_seq_one_letter_code
_entity_poly.pdbx_strand_id
1 'polypeptide(L)'
;MEVQHIEAQFVRAARERIVEARRAASEHLPEARPDADAPHYWQAVFEANAAAVLAALPRVQLAAGHLVRYRSYGRRGSDLLVRPFVTRAGADVSAVLKLLDWHAPPDASTPTATATQDVDLLYRHFQVEQTATGAFEYWLAMQELWASQRWIHSTVLADAAELSQLTALPDWRLERPVERVEPAVIRGGLDGTQLAVLVHCPIERHAVTFHRVRIAADQSIEFADSVIVALGPRGLLI
;
A
#
# COMPACT_ATOMS: atom_id res chain seq x y z
N MET A 1 -19.85 17.18 7.67
CA MET A 1 -19.00 15.99 7.41
C MET A 1 -19.90 14.86 6.98
N GLU A 2 -19.64 14.30 5.82
CA GLU A 2 -20.36 13.14 5.30
C GLU A 2 -19.51 11.89 5.56
N VAL A 3 -20.14 10.85 6.14
CA VAL A 3 -19.50 9.56 6.39
C VAL A 3 -20.13 8.55 5.45
N GLN A 4 -19.31 7.92 4.61
CA GLN A 4 -19.73 6.86 3.70
C GLN A 4 -19.00 5.57 4.06
N HIS A 5 -19.76 4.50 4.34
CA HIS A 5 -19.20 3.18 4.59
C HIS A 5 -18.98 2.44 3.29
N ILE A 6 -17.88 1.72 3.23
CA ILE A 6 -17.55 0.85 2.09
C ILE A 6 -18.19 -0.51 2.35
N GLU A 7 -18.99 -0.99 1.43
CA GLU A 7 -19.66 -2.29 1.56
C GLU A 7 -18.64 -3.43 1.64
N ALA A 8 -18.87 -4.38 2.54
CA ALA A 8 -17.98 -5.51 2.76
C ALA A 8 -17.69 -6.32 1.49
N GLN A 9 -18.70 -6.53 0.64
CA GLN A 9 -18.53 -7.20 -0.65
C GLN A 9 -17.56 -6.45 -1.59
N PHE A 10 -17.58 -5.10 -1.55
CA PHE A 10 -16.66 -4.29 -2.36
C PHE A 10 -15.21 -4.46 -1.86
N VAL A 11 -15.00 -4.45 -0.55
CA VAL A 11 -13.68 -4.67 0.07
C VAL A 11 -13.12 -6.04 -0.33
N ARG A 12 -13.94 -7.10 -0.21
CA ARG A 12 -13.53 -8.46 -0.59
C ARG A 12 -13.20 -8.55 -2.07
N ALA A 13 -14.06 -8.03 -2.93
CA ALA A 13 -13.83 -8.04 -4.38
C ALA A 13 -12.55 -7.26 -4.77
N ALA A 14 -12.25 -6.14 -4.11
CA ALA A 14 -11.01 -5.40 -4.36
C ALA A 14 -9.77 -6.22 -3.97
N ARG A 15 -9.80 -6.88 -2.80
CA ARG A 15 -8.72 -7.77 -2.34
C ARG A 15 -8.50 -8.95 -3.28
N GLU A 16 -9.58 -9.60 -3.71
CA GLU A 16 -9.53 -10.74 -4.66
C GLU A 16 -8.91 -10.33 -5.99
N ARG A 17 -9.34 -9.19 -6.56
CA ARG A 17 -8.75 -8.65 -7.80
C ARG A 17 -7.25 -8.41 -7.67
N ILE A 18 -6.79 -7.85 -6.55
CA ILE A 18 -5.36 -7.62 -6.28
C ILE A 18 -4.60 -8.95 -6.23
N VAL A 19 -5.12 -9.94 -5.50
CA VAL A 19 -4.48 -11.27 -5.37
C VAL A 19 -4.38 -11.96 -6.74
N GLU A 20 -5.45 -11.95 -7.52
CA GLU A 20 -5.47 -12.54 -8.86
C GLU A 20 -4.51 -11.82 -9.81
N ALA A 21 -4.50 -10.48 -9.78
CA ALA A 21 -3.61 -9.70 -10.61
C ALA A 21 -2.13 -9.96 -10.29
N ARG A 22 -1.78 -10.07 -9.03
CA ARG A 22 -0.42 -10.42 -8.59
C ARG A 22 -0.03 -11.84 -9.01
N ARG A 23 -0.94 -12.79 -8.86
CA ARG A 23 -0.70 -14.16 -9.32
C ARG A 23 -0.43 -14.19 -10.81
N ALA A 24 -1.26 -13.56 -11.62
CA ALA A 24 -1.08 -13.46 -13.06
C ALA A 24 0.24 -12.77 -13.44
N ALA A 25 0.62 -11.71 -12.75
CA ALA A 25 1.91 -11.03 -12.97
C ALA A 25 3.09 -11.97 -12.66
N SER A 26 2.99 -12.76 -11.59
CA SER A 26 4.06 -13.69 -11.18
C SER A 26 4.31 -14.80 -12.21
N GLU A 27 3.28 -15.25 -12.89
CA GLU A 27 3.38 -16.32 -13.92
C GLU A 27 4.22 -15.89 -15.15
N HIS A 28 4.40 -14.60 -15.35
CA HIS A 28 5.14 -14.03 -16.47
C HIS A 28 6.56 -13.55 -16.09
N LEU A 29 6.93 -13.71 -14.83
CA LEU A 29 8.27 -13.34 -14.37
C LEU A 29 9.29 -14.40 -14.77
N PRO A 30 10.52 -14.02 -15.14
CA PRO A 30 11.58 -14.98 -15.37
C PRO A 30 11.87 -15.79 -14.10
N GLU A 31 12.19 -17.07 -14.25
CA GLU A 31 12.61 -17.88 -13.11
C GLU A 31 13.78 -17.24 -12.39
N ALA A 32 13.63 -17.08 -11.07
CA ALA A 32 14.70 -16.54 -10.25
C ALA A 32 15.91 -17.48 -10.29
N ARG A 33 17.02 -17.01 -10.85
CA ARG A 33 18.29 -17.72 -10.70
C ARG A 33 18.88 -17.32 -9.34
N PRO A 34 19.16 -18.25 -8.46
CA PRO A 34 19.61 -17.96 -7.09
C PRO A 34 20.84 -17.05 -6.99
N ASP A 35 21.66 -16.99 -8.02
CA ASP A 35 22.96 -16.31 -8.01
C ASP A 35 23.04 -15.07 -8.93
N ALA A 36 21.98 -14.76 -9.70
CA ALA A 36 22.02 -13.67 -10.66
C ALA A 36 21.26 -12.45 -10.15
N ASP A 37 21.95 -11.32 -9.98
CA ASP A 37 21.44 -9.94 -9.88
C ASP A 37 20.12 -9.77 -9.10
N ALA A 38 20.04 -10.35 -7.92
CA ALA A 38 18.85 -10.30 -7.06
C ALA A 38 18.17 -8.90 -6.99
N PRO A 39 18.89 -7.77 -6.95
CA PRO A 39 18.26 -6.44 -6.96
C PRO A 39 17.44 -6.16 -8.23
N HIS A 40 17.96 -6.49 -9.41
CA HIS A 40 17.26 -6.26 -10.69
C HIS A 40 16.05 -7.18 -10.86
N TYR A 41 16.17 -8.43 -10.42
CA TYR A 41 15.05 -9.36 -10.42
C TYR A 41 13.90 -8.83 -9.56
N TRP A 42 14.18 -8.44 -8.32
CA TRP A 42 13.16 -7.92 -7.41
C TRP A 42 12.55 -6.61 -7.91
N GLN A 43 13.35 -5.75 -8.54
CA GLN A 43 12.83 -4.54 -9.18
C GLN A 43 11.80 -4.90 -10.26
N ALA A 44 12.09 -5.84 -11.13
CA ALA A 44 11.15 -6.30 -12.16
C ALA A 44 9.88 -6.90 -11.56
N VAL A 45 10.00 -7.69 -10.49
CA VAL A 45 8.84 -8.24 -9.74
C VAL A 45 7.96 -7.11 -9.19
N PHE A 46 8.55 -6.11 -8.55
CA PHE A 46 7.78 -5.00 -7.97
C PHE A 46 7.11 -4.15 -9.05
N GLU A 47 7.79 -3.89 -10.18
CA GLU A 47 7.22 -3.12 -11.29
C GLU A 47 6.06 -3.86 -11.95
N ALA A 48 6.18 -5.17 -12.18
CA ALA A 48 5.11 -6.00 -12.71
C ALA A 48 3.91 -6.07 -11.75
N ASN A 49 4.16 -6.25 -10.46
CA ASN A 49 3.12 -6.24 -9.43
C ASN A 49 2.42 -4.87 -9.35
N ALA A 50 3.16 -3.77 -9.42
CA ALA A 50 2.58 -2.43 -9.41
C ALA A 50 1.62 -2.20 -10.59
N ALA A 51 2.02 -2.57 -11.79
CA ALA A 51 1.18 -2.48 -12.98
C ALA A 51 -0.09 -3.34 -12.83
N ALA A 52 0.05 -4.57 -12.33
CA ALA A 52 -1.06 -5.48 -12.09
C ALA A 52 -2.04 -4.96 -11.03
N VAL A 53 -1.54 -4.44 -9.91
CA VAL A 53 -2.36 -3.84 -8.85
C VAL A 53 -3.15 -2.64 -9.37
N LEU A 54 -2.51 -1.75 -10.11
CA LEU A 54 -3.20 -0.59 -10.69
C LEU A 54 -4.28 -1.02 -11.70
N ALA A 55 -4.02 -2.04 -12.51
CA ALA A 55 -5.03 -2.59 -13.41
C ALA A 55 -6.22 -3.22 -12.67
N ALA A 56 -5.99 -3.77 -11.46
CA ALA A 56 -7.03 -4.36 -10.62
C ALA A 56 -7.90 -3.34 -9.87
N LEU A 57 -7.49 -2.07 -9.81
CA LEU A 57 -8.15 -0.99 -9.09
C LEU A 57 -8.62 0.11 -10.06
N PRO A 58 -9.74 -0.08 -10.76
CA PRO A 58 -10.13 0.73 -11.93
C PRO A 58 -10.44 2.20 -11.60
N ARG A 59 -10.68 2.53 -10.32
CA ARG A 59 -10.92 3.91 -9.87
C ARG A 59 -9.66 4.71 -9.61
N VAL A 60 -8.49 4.06 -9.81
CA VAL A 60 -7.17 4.67 -9.61
C VAL A 60 -6.37 4.49 -10.88
N GLN A 61 -6.04 5.57 -11.54
CA GLN A 61 -5.32 5.54 -12.80
C GLN A 61 -4.01 6.33 -12.69
N LEU A 62 -2.94 5.76 -13.18
CA LEU A 62 -1.71 6.49 -13.36
C LEU A 62 -1.83 7.40 -14.59
N ALA A 63 -1.34 8.63 -14.52
CA ALA A 63 -1.35 9.56 -15.62
C ALA A 63 -0.70 8.96 -16.88
N ALA A 64 -1.29 9.22 -18.04
CA ALA A 64 -0.84 8.65 -19.30
C ALA A 64 0.64 8.93 -19.55
N GLY A 65 1.36 7.93 -20.04
CA GLY A 65 2.79 8.03 -20.31
C GLY A 65 3.69 7.97 -19.08
N HIS A 66 3.15 7.63 -17.90
CA HIS A 66 3.92 7.44 -16.67
C HIS A 66 3.97 5.97 -16.26
N LEU A 67 5.03 5.61 -15.53
CA LEU A 67 5.28 4.26 -15.01
C LEU A 67 5.67 4.36 -13.54
N VAL A 68 5.22 3.39 -12.74
CA VAL A 68 5.75 3.18 -11.39
C VAL A 68 7.03 2.36 -11.52
N ARG A 69 8.08 2.86 -10.93
CA ARG A 69 9.39 2.23 -10.84
C ARG A 69 9.76 2.00 -9.39
N TYR A 70 10.74 1.14 -9.19
CA TYR A 70 11.24 0.84 -7.85
C TYR A 70 12.74 0.99 -7.78
N ARG A 71 13.21 1.45 -6.62
CA ARG A 71 14.62 1.39 -6.30
C ARG A 71 14.86 0.56 -5.05
N SER A 72 15.87 -0.28 -5.15
CA SER A 72 16.41 -1.03 -4.04
C SER A 72 17.49 -0.23 -3.31
N TYR A 73 17.43 -0.19 -1.98
CA TYR A 73 18.41 0.50 -1.11
C TYR A 73 19.38 -0.46 -0.41
N GLY A 74 19.33 -1.72 -0.73
CA GLY A 74 20.08 -2.74 -0.04
C GLY A 74 19.21 -3.53 0.95
N ARG A 75 19.86 -4.30 1.80
CA ARG A 75 19.18 -5.16 2.78
C ARG A 75 19.47 -4.68 4.19
N ARG A 76 18.44 -4.62 5.01
CA ARG A 76 18.58 -4.54 6.45
C ARG A 76 18.18 -5.89 7.03
N GLY A 77 19.17 -6.69 7.42
CA GLY A 77 18.91 -8.08 7.75
C GLY A 77 18.50 -8.89 6.52
N SER A 78 17.34 -9.55 6.57
CA SER A 78 16.74 -10.30 5.46
C SER A 78 15.88 -9.45 4.54
N ASP A 79 15.59 -8.19 4.89
CA ASP A 79 14.62 -7.36 4.20
C ASP A 79 15.25 -6.53 3.08
N LEU A 80 14.70 -6.64 1.88
CA LEU A 80 15.02 -5.76 0.77
C LEU A 80 14.23 -4.44 0.94
N LEU A 81 14.95 -3.35 1.15
CA LEU A 81 14.34 -2.03 1.20
C LEU A 81 14.14 -1.50 -0.21
N VAL A 82 12.90 -1.23 -0.58
CA VAL A 82 12.53 -0.68 -1.89
C VAL A 82 11.66 0.56 -1.72
N ARG A 83 11.79 1.50 -2.65
CA ARG A 83 10.99 2.72 -2.70
C ARG A 83 10.36 2.88 -4.07
N PRO A 84 9.02 3.04 -4.15
CA PRO A 84 8.36 3.37 -5.39
C PRO A 84 8.55 4.85 -5.76
N PHE A 85 8.61 5.13 -7.05
CA PHE A 85 8.61 6.47 -7.62
C PHE A 85 7.95 6.45 -9.00
N VAL A 86 7.58 7.57 -9.55
CA VAL A 86 6.96 7.67 -10.87
C VAL A 86 7.92 8.34 -11.85
N THR A 87 8.00 7.79 -13.06
CA THR A 87 8.75 8.38 -14.17
C THR A 87 7.90 8.43 -15.43
N ARG A 88 8.27 9.29 -16.38
CA ARG A 88 7.77 9.16 -17.74
C ARG A 88 8.29 7.89 -18.41
N ALA A 89 7.46 7.27 -19.23
CA ALA A 89 7.88 6.14 -20.05
C ALA A 89 9.02 6.58 -20.99
N GLY A 90 10.11 5.82 -21.01
CA GLY A 90 11.30 6.14 -21.79
C GLY A 90 12.29 7.10 -21.13
N ALA A 91 12.02 7.60 -19.92
CA ALA A 91 13.00 8.42 -19.19
C ALA A 91 14.26 7.61 -18.83
N ASP A 92 15.43 8.26 -18.93
CA ASP A 92 16.68 7.68 -18.43
C ASP A 92 16.71 7.72 -16.90
N VAL A 93 16.29 6.62 -16.32
CA VAL A 93 16.21 6.45 -14.87
C VAL A 93 17.61 6.49 -14.22
N SER A 94 18.67 6.13 -14.93
CA SER A 94 20.02 6.05 -14.36
C SER A 94 20.58 7.41 -13.98
N ALA A 95 20.31 8.45 -14.77
CA ALA A 95 20.67 9.83 -14.46
C ALA A 95 19.92 10.36 -13.24
N VAL A 96 18.65 10.03 -13.13
CA VAL A 96 17.75 10.47 -12.07
C VAL A 96 18.07 9.79 -10.74
N LEU A 97 18.39 8.52 -10.77
CA LEU A 97 18.75 7.75 -9.59
C LEU A 97 19.98 8.31 -8.87
N LYS A 98 20.85 9.06 -9.57
CA LYS A 98 22.01 9.74 -8.97
C LYS A 98 21.65 11.00 -8.21
N LEU A 99 20.48 11.61 -8.50
CA LEU A 99 20.05 12.88 -7.93
C LEU A 99 19.17 12.72 -6.67
N LEU A 100 18.62 11.53 -6.45
CA LEU A 100 17.84 11.27 -5.26
C LEU A 100 18.77 11.03 -4.07
N ASP A 101 18.61 11.80 -3.01
CA ASP A 101 19.36 11.59 -1.77
C ASP A 101 18.89 10.27 -1.11
N TRP A 102 19.79 9.28 -1.19
CA TRP A 102 19.49 7.92 -0.80
C TRP A 102 19.74 7.64 0.68
N HIS A 103 20.30 8.59 1.40
CA HIS A 103 20.62 8.48 2.82
C HIS A 103 19.49 9.04 3.70
N ALA A 104 18.54 9.76 3.11
CA ALA A 104 17.35 10.17 3.83
C ALA A 104 16.52 8.94 4.20
N PRO A 105 16.09 8.79 5.46
CA PRO A 105 15.15 7.74 5.84
C PRO A 105 13.89 7.87 4.98
N PRO A 106 13.19 6.76 4.69
CA PRO A 106 11.97 6.78 3.90
C PRO A 106 10.80 7.37 4.70
N ASP A 107 10.98 8.58 5.22
CA ASP A 107 9.88 9.37 5.73
C ASP A 107 9.08 9.84 4.53
N ALA A 108 7.82 9.39 4.45
CA ALA A 108 6.88 9.79 3.42
C ALA A 108 6.70 11.32 3.36
N SER A 109 7.17 12.04 4.34
CA SER A 109 7.04 13.49 4.52
C SER A 109 8.23 14.32 4.05
N THR A 110 9.37 13.71 3.69
CA THR A 110 10.51 14.52 3.24
C THR A 110 10.36 14.80 1.74
N PRO A 111 9.98 16.03 1.33
CA PRO A 111 10.04 16.41 -0.06
C PRO A 111 11.51 16.35 -0.47
N THR A 112 11.87 15.43 -1.35
CA THR A 112 13.18 15.50 -1.99
C THR A 112 13.20 16.76 -2.83
N ALA A 113 13.96 17.75 -2.40
CA ALA A 113 13.93 19.12 -2.89
C ALA A 113 14.39 19.31 -4.35
N THR A 114 14.61 18.25 -5.09
CA THR A 114 14.98 18.28 -6.50
C THR A 114 14.27 17.16 -7.25
N ALA A 115 12.96 17.30 -7.41
CA ALA A 115 12.28 16.58 -8.47
C ALA A 115 12.82 17.11 -9.79
N THR A 116 13.54 16.29 -10.55
CA THR A 116 13.77 16.56 -11.97
C THR A 116 12.42 16.42 -12.68
N GLN A 117 12.23 17.09 -13.81
CA GLN A 117 10.96 17.04 -14.55
C GLN A 117 10.50 15.61 -14.91
N ASP A 118 11.37 14.63 -14.80
CA ASP A 118 11.15 13.24 -15.21
C ASP A 118 10.90 12.26 -14.06
N VAL A 119 11.11 12.65 -12.79
CA VAL A 119 10.87 11.82 -11.61
C VAL A 119 10.16 12.63 -10.55
N ASP A 120 9.05 12.12 -10.07
CA ASP A 120 8.23 12.82 -9.10
C ASP A 120 7.76 11.88 -7.97
N LEU A 121 7.20 12.52 -6.95
CA LEU A 121 6.59 11.81 -5.83
C LEU A 121 5.44 10.93 -6.33
N LEU A 122 5.38 9.70 -5.81
CA LEU A 122 4.48 8.65 -6.27
C LEU A 122 3.03 9.14 -6.44
N TYR A 123 2.51 9.90 -5.48
CA TYR A 123 1.08 10.25 -5.42
C TYR A 123 0.64 11.35 -6.40
N ARG A 124 1.54 12.18 -6.93
CA ARG A 124 1.18 13.34 -7.77
C ARG A 124 0.63 13.00 -9.15
N HIS A 125 0.87 11.79 -9.60
CA HIS A 125 0.52 11.35 -10.95
C HIS A 125 -0.68 10.42 -11.01
N PHE A 126 -1.44 10.32 -9.92
CA PHE A 126 -2.65 9.51 -9.91
C PHE A 126 -3.89 10.35 -10.16
N GLN A 127 -4.79 9.78 -10.95
CA GLN A 127 -6.16 10.26 -11.10
C GLN A 127 -7.06 9.32 -10.31
N VAL A 128 -7.78 9.85 -9.34
CA VAL A 128 -8.63 9.10 -8.43
C VAL A 128 -10.07 9.51 -8.63
N GLU A 129 -10.95 8.54 -8.84
CA GLU A 129 -12.39 8.80 -8.89
C GLU A 129 -12.85 9.47 -7.59
N GLN A 130 -13.58 10.57 -7.70
CA GLN A 130 -13.99 11.39 -6.56
C GLN A 130 -15.20 10.78 -5.82
N THR A 131 -15.09 9.50 -5.46
CA THR A 131 -16.07 8.72 -4.69
C THR A 131 -15.44 8.13 -3.44
N ALA A 132 -16.24 7.63 -2.51
CA ALA A 132 -15.73 6.93 -1.33
C ALA A 132 -14.95 5.65 -1.73
N THR A 133 -15.48 4.91 -2.69
CA THR A 133 -14.81 3.72 -3.22
C THR A 133 -13.51 4.05 -3.97
N GLY A 134 -13.45 5.20 -4.66
CA GLY A 134 -12.23 5.69 -5.29
C GLY A 134 -11.15 6.03 -4.26
N ALA A 135 -11.51 6.75 -3.19
CA ALA A 135 -10.59 7.05 -2.10
C ALA A 135 -10.07 5.76 -1.40
N PHE A 136 -10.95 4.78 -1.22
CA PHE A 136 -10.57 3.48 -0.65
C PHE A 136 -9.65 2.69 -1.58
N GLU A 137 -9.96 2.57 -2.88
CA GLU A 137 -9.07 1.91 -3.86
C GLU A 137 -7.71 2.64 -3.96
N TYR A 138 -7.70 3.98 -3.89
CA TYR A 138 -6.46 4.74 -3.87
C TYR A 138 -5.59 4.40 -2.66
N TRP A 139 -6.17 4.37 -1.47
CA TRP A 139 -5.44 3.95 -0.29
C TRP A 139 -4.91 2.52 -0.42
N LEU A 140 -5.73 1.56 -0.91
CA LEU A 140 -5.28 0.20 -1.19
C LEU A 140 -4.10 0.20 -2.18
N ALA A 141 -4.20 0.93 -3.30
CA ALA A 141 -3.13 1.04 -4.27
C ALA A 141 -1.84 1.53 -3.62
N MET A 142 -1.91 2.59 -2.81
CA MET A 142 -0.73 3.11 -2.12
C MET A 142 -0.16 2.10 -1.13
N GLN A 143 -1.00 1.39 -0.36
CA GLN A 143 -0.53 0.32 0.52
C GLN A 143 0.24 -0.75 -0.28
N GLU A 144 -0.31 -1.17 -1.40
CA GLU A 144 0.28 -2.19 -2.26
C GLU A 144 1.57 -1.72 -2.95
N LEU A 145 1.63 -0.47 -3.40
CA LEU A 145 2.80 0.11 -4.06
C LEU A 145 3.94 0.39 -3.08
N TRP A 146 3.62 0.82 -1.85
CA TRP A 146 4.60 1.01 -0.77
C TRP A 146 4.95 -0.29 -0.05
N ALA A 147 4.26 -1.38 -0.37
CA ALA A 147 4.52 -2.68 0.22
C ALA A 147 5.93 -3.17 -0.15
N SER A 148 6.93 -2.62 0.52
CA SER A 148 8.09 -3.44 0.84
C SER A 148 7.55 -4.69 1.56
N GLN A 149 8.28 -5.78 1.57
CA GLN A 149 7.86 -7.10 2.08
C GLN A 149 6.98 -7.12 3.35
N ARG A 150 7.00 -6.06 4.16
CA ARG A 150 6.18 -5.94 5.38
C ARG A 150 4.67 -5.85 5.17
N TRP A 151 4.20 -5.32 4.05
CA TRP A 151 2.78 -5.06 3.82
C TRP A 151 2.09 -6.12 2.94
N ILE A 152 2.87 -6.95 2.25
CA ILE A 152 2.35 -8.02 1.39
C ILE A 152 1.42 -8.98 2.14
N HIS A 153 1.56 -9.05 3.47
CA HIS A 153 0.77 -9.92 4.33
C HIS A 153 -0.35 -9.20 5.09
N SER A 154 -0.48 -7.89 4.94
CA SER A 154 -1.53 -7.15 5.63
C SER A 154 -2.85 -7.23 4.88
N THR A 155 -3.94 -7.42 5.61
CA THR A 155 -5.29 -7.56 5.05
C THR A 155 -6.23 -6.57 5.71
N VAL A 156 -6.88 -5.73 4.91
CA VAL A 156 -7.97 -4.88 5.37
C VAL A 156 -9.17 -5.76 5.71
N LEU A 157 -9.77 -5.56 6.88
CA LEU A 157 -10.99 -6.26 7.28
C LEU A 157 -12.20 -5.64 6.60
N ALA A 158 -13.08 -6.50 6.08
CA ALA A 158 -14.26 -6.06 5.36
C ALA A 158 -15.46 -5.81 6.30
N ASP A 159 -15.58 -6.61 7.35
CA ASP A 159 -16.72 -6.55 8.29
C ASP A 159 -16.43 -7.21 9.63
N ALA A 160 -17.42 -7.12 10.53
CA ALA A 160 -17.35 -7.68 11.88
C ALA A 160 -17.22 -9.23 11.88
N ALA A 161 -17.68 -9.92 10.84
CA ALA A 161 -17.55 -11.37 10.77
C ALA A 161 -16.06 -11.77 10.60
N GLU A 162 -15.30 -11.06 9.78
CA GLU A 162 -13.87 -11.32 9.62
C GLU A 162 -13.10 -11.06 10.92
N LEU A 163 -13.41 -9.97 11.64
CA LEU A 163 -12.81 -9.70 12.96
C LEU A 163 -13.16 -10.81 13.97
N SER A 164 -14.43 -11.23 14.01
CA SER A 164 -14.89 -12.27 14.90
C SER A 164 -14.24 -13.62 14.61
N GLN A 165 -14.05 -13.97 13.33
CA GLN A 165 -13.33 -15.19 12.93
C GLN A 165 -11.87 -15.18 13.42
N LEU A 166 -11.18 -14.05 13.29
CA LEU A 166 -9.81 -13.92 13.79
C LEU A 166 -9.77 -14.05 15.33
N THR A 167 -10.63 -13.32 16.04
CA THR A 167 -10.61 -13.26 17.50
C THR A 167 -11.18 -14.52 18.17
N ALA A 168 -11.87 -15.39 17.44
CA ALA A 168 -12.29 -16.72 17.90
C ALA A 168 -11.15 -17.74 17.89
N LEU A 169 -10.03 -17.46 17.23
CA LEU A 169 -8.88 -18.37 17.21
C LEU A 169 -8.16 -18.36 18.57
N PRO A 170 -7.48 -19.47 18.97
CA PRO A 170 -6.68 -19.51 20.17
C PRO A 170 -5.65 -18.40 20.26
N ASP A 171 -5.39 -17.92 21.47
CA ASP A 171 -4.40 -16.88 21.77
C ASP A 171 -4.69 -15.48 21.20
N TRP A 172 -5.89 -15.26 20.65
CA TRP A 172 -6.37 -13.94 20.32
C TRP A 172 -7.08 -13.28 21.50
N ARG A 173 -6.88 -11.97 21.64
CA ARG A 173 -7.61 -11.15 22.60
C ARG A 173 -7.97 -9.80 22.02
N LEU A 174 -9.16 -9.34 22.32
CA LEU A 174 -9.60 -7.99 22.01
C LEU A 174 -9.00 -7.03 23.06
N GLU A 175 -8.22 -6.06 22.62
CA GLU A 175 -7.62 -5.03 23.46
C GLU A 175 -8.55 -3.84 23.66
N ARG A 176 -9.39 -3.58 22.65
CA ARG A 176 -10.35 -2.47 22.67
C ARG A 176 -11.64 -2.86 21.97
N PRO A 177 -12.80 -2.35 22.44
CA PRO A 177 -14.04 -2.53 21.71
C PRO A 177 -13.97 -1.84 20.35
N VAL A 178 -14.53 -2.48 19.34
CA VAL A 178 -14.66 -1.96 17.99
C VAL A 178 -16.13 -1.74 17.70
N GLU A 179 -16.53 -0.49 17.54
CA GLU A 179 -17.93 -0.14 17.26
C GLU A 179 -18.30 -0.52 15.82
N ARG A 180 -17.36 -0.40 14.90
CA ARG A 180 -17.58 -0.71 13.49
C ARG A 180 -16.30 -1.17 12.81
N VAL A 181 -16.41 -2.18 11.97
CA VAL A 181 -15.28 -2.81 11.27
C VAL A 181 -15.20 -2.37 9.81
N GLU A 182 -16.33 -2.12 9.17
CA GLU A 182 -16.38 -1.73 7.75
C GLU A 182 -15.58 -0.44 7.53
N PRO A 183 -14.74 -0.39 6.49
CA PRO A 183 -14.02 0.83 6.15
C PRO A 183 -14.96 2.01 5.93
N ALA A 184 -14.57 3.20 6.38
CA ALA A 184 -15.37 4.40 6.23
C ALA A 184 -14.53 5.54 5.65
N VAL A 185 -15.13 6.29 4.73
CA VAL A 185 -14.57 7.52 4.16
C VAL A 185 -15.34 8.72 4.71
N ILE A 186 -14.61 9.67 5.25
CA ILE A 186 -15.16 10.90 5.85
C ILE A 186 -14.72 12.06 4.97
N ARG A 187 -15.69 12.83 4.48
CA ARG A 187 -15.47 13.99 3.61
C ARG A 187 -16.04 15.27 4.20
N GLY A 188 -15.53 16.40 3.73
CA GLY A 188 -16.07 17.73 4.07
C GLY A 188 -15.51 18.35 5.34
N GLY A 189 -14.34 17.92 5.80
CA GLY A 189 -13.55 18.61 6.82
C GLY A 189 -12.49 19.52 6.22
N LEU A 190 -11.89 20.37 7.03
CA LEU A 190 -10.70 21.19 6.66
C LEU A 190 -9.49 20.32 6.30
N ASP A 191 -9.49 19.06 6.77
CA ASP A 191 -8.37 18.12 6.66
C ASP A 191 -8.46 17.23 5.38
N GLY A 192 -9.34 17.54 4.42
CA GLY A 192 -9.48 16.74 3.21
C GLY A 192 -10.32 15.47 3.40
N THR A 193 -9.95 14.39 2.69
CA THR A 193 -10.61 13.09 2.80
C THR A 193 -9.91 12.26 3.88
N GLN A 194 -10.67 11.73 4.84
CA GLN A 194 -10.16 10.79 5.83
C GLN A 194 -10.72 9.39 5.55
N LEU A 195 -9.90 8.38 5.83
CA LEU A 195 -10.26 6.98 5.75
C LEU A 195 -10.04 6.31 7.10
N ALA A 196 -11.03 5.59 7.59
CA ALA A 196 -10.94 4.75 8.77
C ALA A 196 -10.97 3.28 8.35
N VAL A 197 -9.97 2.50 8.72
CA VAL A 197 -9.83 1.10 8.33
C VAL A 197 -9.27 0.23 9.45
N LEU A 198 -9.65 -1.03 9.46
CA LEU A 198 -9.04 -2.07 10.29
C LEU A 198 -8.17 -2.96 9.42
N VAL A 199 -6.93 -3.14 9.82
CA VAL A 199 -5.93 -3.91 9.08
C VAL A 199 -5.39 -5.03 9.97
N HIS A 200 -5.48 -6.26 9.50
CA HIS A 200 -4.81 -7.40 10.10
C HIS A 200 -3.41 -7.53 9.52
N CYS A 201 -2.40 -7.50 10.36
CA CYS A 201 -1.01 -7.77 10.01
C CYS A 201 -0.53 -9.02 10.76
N PRO A 202 -0.08 -10.08 10.06
CA PRO A 202 0.38 -11.32 10.69
C PRO A 202 1.89 -11.35 10.99
N ILE A 203 2.62 -10.25 10.74
CA ILE A 203 4.08 -10.19 10.89
C ILE A 203 4.46 -9.94 12.35
N GLU A 204 5.58 -10.52 12.81
CA GLU A 204 6.13 -10.45 14.16
C GLU A 204 5.14 -10.92 15.25
N ARG A 205 3.97 -10.32 15.28
CA ARG A 205 2.82 -10.71 16.08
C ARG A 205 1.55 -10.40 15.31
N HIS A 206 0.63 -11.36 15.27
CA HIS A 206 -0.68 -11.11 14.69
C HIS A 206 -1.36 -9.94 15.43
N ALA A 207 -1.73 -8.92 14.70
CA ALA A 207 -2.43 -7.77 15.26
C ALA A 207 -3.49 -7.26 14.28
N VAL A 208 -4.61 -6.81 14.85
CA VAL A 208 -5.55 -5.97 14.11
C VAL A 208 -5.39 -4.55 14.60
N THR A 209 -5.08 -3.66 13.70
CA THR A 209 -4.85 -2.23 13.97
C THR A 209 -5.91 -1.39 13.28
N PHE A 210 -6.53 -0.51 14.04
CA PHE A 210 -7.34 0.57 13.47
C PHE A 210 -6.41 1.68 13.01
N HIS A 211 -6.59 2.11 11.75
CA HIS A 211 -5.88 3.25 11.18
C HIS A 211 -6.88 4.34 10.79
N ARG A 212 -6.57 5.56 11.19
CA ARG A 212 -7.16 6.76 10.59
C ARG A 212 -6.13 7.37 9.66
N VAL A 213 -6.48 7.46 8.41
CA VAL A 213 -5.60 7.91 7.33
C VAL A 213 -6.18 9.19 6.74
N ARG A 214 -5.34 10.18 6.48
CA ARG A 214 -5.71 11.40 5.76
C ARG A 214 -5.15 11.32 4.34
N ILE A 215 -5.99 11.60 3.36
CA ILE A 215 -5.61 11.84 1.97
C ILE A 215 -5.70 13.35 1.75
N ALA A 216 -4.55 13.99 1.64
CA ALA A 216 -4.47 15.43 1.44
C ALA A 216 -4.89 15.86 0.02
N ALA A 217 -5.00 17.16 -0.22
CA ALA A 217 -5.40 17.72 -1.51
C ALA A 217 -4.38 17.41 -2.63
N ASP A 218 -3.11 17.25 -2.28
CA ASP A 218 -2.03 16.84 -3.18
C ASP A 218 -1.93 15.31 -3.33
N GLN A 219 -2.92 14.57 -2.78
CA GLN A 219 -3.02 13.11 -2.75
C GLN A 219 -1.98 12.41 -1.87
N SER A 220 -1.17 13.13 -1.11
CA SER A 220 -0.31 12.49 -0.11
C SER A 220 -1.15 11.78 0.96
N ILE A 221 -0.61 10.67 1.47
CA ILE A 221 -1.25 9.85 2.50
C ILE A 221 -0.48 10.01 3.80
N GLU A 222 -1.20 10.36 4.86
CA GLU A 222 -0.67 10.49 6.20
C GLU A 222 -1.46 9.62 7.18
N PHE A 223 -0.77 8.92 8.07
CA PHE A 223 -1.40 8.24 9.17
C PHE A 223 -1.66 9.25 10.30
N ALA A 224 -2.93 9.59 10.50
CA ALA A 224 -3.33 10.52 11.55
C ALA A 224 -3.41 9.85 12.92
N ASP A 225 -3.76 8.55 12.95
CA ASP A 225 -3.87 7.76 14.18
C ASP A 225 -3.76 6.27 13.85
N SER A 226 -3.18 5.50 14.80
CA SER A 226 -3.05 4.05 14.68
C SER A 226 -3.16 3.40 16.07
N VAL A 227 -4.16 2.55 16.24
CA VAL A 227 -4.46 1.92 17.52
C VAL A 227 -4.65 0.42 17.36
N ILE A 228 -3.92 -0.37 18.13
CA ILE A 228 -4.11 -1.82 18.18
C ILE A 228 -5.46 -2.11 18.86
N VAL A 229 -6.31 -2.88 18.20
CA VAL A 229 -7.63 -3.26 18.69
C VAL A 229 -7.73 -4.74 19.06
N ALA A 230 -6.93 -5.60 18.44
CA ALA A 230 -6.82 -7.00 18.81
C ALA A 230 -5.39 -7.51 18.62
N LEU A 231 -4.96 -8.41 19.49
CA LEU A 231 -3.68 -9.08 19.44
C LEU A 231 -3.89 -10.58 19.40
N GLY A 232 -3.14 -11.22 18.51
CA GLY A 232 -3.08 -12.67 18.35
C GLY A 232 -1.75 -13.27 18.78
N PRO A 233 -1.50 -14.52 18.43
CA PRO A 233 -0.26 -15.23 18.74
C PRO A 233 0.95 -14.54 18.10
N ARG A 234 2.16 -14.91 18.52
CA ARG A 234 3.37 -14.47 17.83
C ARG A 234 3.34 -15.01 16.39
N GLY A 235 3.51 -14.10 15.44
CA GLY A 235 3.64 -14.43 14.03
C GLY A 235 4.98 -15.13 13.73
N LEU A 236 5.13 -15.55 12.50
CA LEU A 236 6.41 -16.03 12.01
C LEU A 236 7.40 -14.85 12.01
N LEU A 237 8.51 -15.02 12.69
CA LEU A 237 9.70 -14.18 12.47
C LEU A 237 10.22 -14.57 11.08
N ILE A 238 10.05 -13.70 10.12
CA ILE A 238 10.62 -13.84 8.76
C ILE A 238 12.01 -13.23 8.74
#